data_d30a7417f63e956c64a23f6736d75120
#
_entry.id   d30a7417f63e956c64a23f6736d75120
#
_cell.length_a   1.000
_cell.length_b   1.000
_cell.length_c   1.000
_cell.angle_alpha   90.00
_cell.angle_beta   90.00
_cell.angle_gamma   90.00
#
_symmetry.space_group_name_H-M   'P 1'
#
loop_
_entity.id
_entity.type
_entity.pdbx_description
1 polymer ?
#
loop_
_entity_poly.entity_id
_entity_poly.type
_entity_poly.pdbx_seq_one_letter_code
_entity_poly.pdbx_strand_id
1 'polypeptide(L)'
;MQSLPEHIALGMGIAFHAKNIPDKNAVISEYGTRTFQELNANSNCYANFLLANDLVPGDSVAIICKNRPEFLEALFGPLRVGMRITPINWHLTPEEICYIVENCEAKVVVCDAIFSDFFEEIKENLPEVILMAADGENSLALPFMETIQKYDDSDISDPIAGRSMLYTSGTTGRPKGVFRKENPPPSKTEQLTLDTAAFNPEEDFSICPGPAYHAAPLGLNINPSLMAGVGVYLMDKWDAEKMLSLISEYECTHTHMVATMFHRILRLPEETRSKYDLSSMRWILHGAAPCPVEVKQAMIDWMGPIVYEYYAATEGGGCFIQPEEWLKKPGSVGKANEGTEVKILDEDFKEV
;
A
#
# COMPACT_ATOMS: atom_id res chain seq x y z
N MET A 1 -12.40 -11.51 -24.24
CA MET A 1 -11.68 -11.45 -22.94
C MET A 1 -11.62 -9.99 -22.52
N GLN A 2 -11.98 -9.68 -21.28
CA GLN A 2 -11.83 -8.33 -20.76
C GLN A 2 -10.34 -7.94 -20.69
N SER A 3 -10.03 -6.68 -20.96
CA SER A 3 -8.68 -6.12 -20.87
C SER A 3 -8.23 -5.90 -19.41
N LEU A 4 -6.94 -5.71 -19.16
CA LEU A 4 -6.44 -5.37 -17.82
C LEU A 4 -7.13 -4.14 -17.21
N PRO A 5 -7.32 -3.00 -17.93
CA PRO A 5 -8.05 -1.86 -17.40
C PRO A 5 -9.50 -2.18 -16.97
N GLU A 6 -10.20 -3.04 -17.70
CA GLU A 6 -11.55 -3.49 -17.34
C GLU A 6 -11.53 -4.34 -16.06
N HIS A 7 -10.55 -5.24 -15.91
CA HIS A 7 -10.38 -6.00 -14.66
C HIS A 7 -10.06 -5.10 -13.48
N ILE A 8 -9.14 -4.13 -13.64
CA ILE A 8 -8.80 -3.16 -12.60
C ILE A 8 -10.04 -2.36 -12.18
N ALA A 9 -10.83 -1.89 -13.13
CA ALA A 9 -12.04 -1.13 -12.87
C ALA A 9 -13.09 -1.90 -12.06
N LEU A 10 -13.03 -3.23 -12.07
CA LEU A 10 -13.90 -4.13 -11.32
C LEU A 10 -13.26 -4.68 -10.01
N GLY A 11 -12.06 -4.23 -9.64
CA GLY A 11 -11.32 -4.76 -8.49
C GLY A 11 -10.68 -6.13 -8.75
N MET A 12 -10.62 -6.58 -10.01
CA MET A 12 -10.15 -7.92 -10.43
C MET A 12 -8.76 -7.89 -11.12
N GLY A 13 -7.95 -6.85 -10.91
CA GLY A 13 -6.63 -6.74 -11.55
C GLY A 13 -5.71 -7.93 -11.23
N ILE A 14 -5.73 -8.44 -9.99
CA ILE A 14 -4.98 -9.63 -9.60
C ILE A 14 -5.47 -10.88 -10.36
N ALA A 15 -6.76 -11.04 -10.59
CA ALA A 15 -7.33 -12.16 -11.34
C ALA A 15 -6.84 -12.20 -12.79
N PHE A 16 -6.66 -11.00 -13.42
CA PHE A 16 -6.07 -10.91 -14.75
C PHE A 16 -4.65 -11.50 -14.77
N HIS A 17 -3.82 -11.13 -13.79
CA HIS A 17 -2.44 -11.63 -13.70
C HIS A 17 -2.38 -13.09 -13.27
N ALA A 18 -3.23 -13.53 -12.37
CA ALA A 18 -3.35 -14.95 -12.00
C ALA A 18 -3.63 -15.86 -13.20
N LYS A 19 -4.35 -15.35 -14.19
CA LYS A 19 -4.65 -16.09 -15.44
C LYS A 19 -3.49 -16.08 -16.44
N ASN A 20 -2.71 -14.99 -16.49
CA ASN A 20 -1.69 -14.80 -17.53
C ASN A 20 -0.27 -15.17 -17.05
N ILE A 21 0.03 -14.98 -15.77
CA ILE A 21 1.32 -15.23 -15.12
C ILE A 21 1.13 -15.89 -13.74
N PRO A 22 0.41 -17.05 -13.66
CA PRO A 22 -0.03 -17.66 -12.40
C PRO A 22 1.10 -17.92 -11.40
N ASP A 23 2.22 -18.44 -11.89
CA ASP A 23 3.34 -18.93 -11.07
C ASP A 23 4.32 -17.82 -10.66
N LYS A 24 4.13 -16.59 -11.17
CA LYS A 24 4.99 -15.47 -10.79
C LYS A 24 4.67 -15.04 -9.35
N ASN A 25 5.73 -14.79 -8.56
CA ASN A 25 5.57 -14.24 -7.22
C ASN A 25 4.92 -12.85 -7.28
N ALA A 26 3.73 -12.72 -6.68
CA ALA A 26 3.04 -11.45 -6.50
C ALA A 26 3.55 -10.72 -5.26
N VAL A 27 3.78 -11.45 -4.17
CA VAL A 27 4.28 -10.89 -2.92
C VAL A 27 5.27 -11.83 -2.25
N ILE A 28 6.34 -11.26 -1.74
CA ILE A 28 7.32 -11.90 -0.87
C ILE A 28 7.43 -11.07 0.41
N SER A 29 7.54 -11.71 1.55
CA SER A 29 7.80 -11.08 2.84
C SER A 29 8.49 -12.05 3.80
N GLU A 30 8.87 -11.58 4.98
CA GLU A 30 9.39 -12.45 6.05
C GLU A 30 8.33 -13.45 6.58
N TYR A 31 7.05 -13.23 6.29
CA TYR A 31 5.91 -14.05 6.71
C TYR A 31 5.46 -15.06 5.65
N GLY A 32 6.05 -15.04 4.47
CA GLY A 32 5.76 -15.97 3.38
C GLY A 32 5.70 -15.32 2.01
N THR A 33 5.36 -16.16 1.05
CA THR A 33 5.28 -15.80 -0.38
C THR A 33 3.91 -16.20 -0.91
N ARG A 34 3.38 -15.43 -1.88
CA ARG A 34 2.24 -15.83 -2.72
C ARG A 34 2.55 -15.53 -4.18
N THR A 35 2.25 -16.47 -5.03
CA THR A 35 2.14 -16.23 -6.47
C THR A 35 0.89 -15.42 -6.79
N PHE A 36 0.77 -14.92 -8.03
CA PHE A 36 -0.47 -14.25 -8.47
C PHE A 36 -1.68 -15.19 -8.39
N GLN A 37 -1.50 -16.48 -8.70
CA GLN A 37 -2.56 -17.48 -8.57
C GLN A 37 -3.01 -17.64 -7.13
N GLU A 38 -2.07 -17.85 -6.19
CA GLU A 38 -2.38 -18.02 -4.78
C GLU A 38 -3.03 -16.77 -4.16
N LEU A 39 -2.48 -15.58 -4.46
CA LEU A 39 -3.06 -14.32 -4.00
C LEU A 39 -4.49 -14.13 -4.54
N ASN A 40 -4.75 -14.49 -5.79
CA ASN A 40 -6.09 -14.43 -6.37
C ASN A 40 -7.06 -15.42 -5.70
N ALA A 41 -6.65 -16.68 -5.59
CA ALA A 41 -7.46 -17.75 -4.99
C ALA A 41 -7.85 -17.39 -3.55
N ASN A 42 -6.89 -17.02 -2.71
CA ASN A 42 -7.14 -16.65 -1.32
C ASN A 42 -8.04 -15.40 -1.21
N SER A 43 -7.84 -14.41 -2.10
CA SER A 43 -8.71 -13.23 -2.15
C SER A 43 -10.15 -13.59 -2.55
N ASN A 44 -10.35 -14.55 -3.46
CA ASN A 44 -11.68 -15.05 -3.82
C ASN A 44 -12.31 -15.81 -2.64
N CYS A 45 -11.57 -16.71 -1.98
CA CYS A 45 -12.02 -17.40 -0.79
C CYS A 45 -12.51 -16.42 0.29
N TYR A 46 -11.73 -15.33 0.52
CA TYR A 46 -12.11 -14.33 1.50
C TYR A 46 -13.35 -13.52 1.06
N ALA A 47 -13.45 -13.14 -0.21
CA ALA A 47 -14.65 -12.50 -0.74
C ALA A 47 -15.89 -13.37 -0.54
N ASN A 48 -15.80 -14.66 -0.85
CA ASN A 48 -16.90 -15.61 -0.66
C ASN A 48 -17.24 -15.86 0.83
N PHE A 49 -16.25 -15.87 1.72
CA PHE A 49 -16.48 -15.87 3.17
C PHE A 49 -17.31 -14.66 3.60
N LEU A 50 -16.97 -13.44 3.13
CA LEU A 50 -17.69 -12.23 3.49
C LEU A 50 -19.15 -12.25 3.01
N LEU A 51 -19.38 -12.67 1.76
CA LEU A 51 -20.73 -12.81 1.21
C LEU A 51 -21.56 -13.87 1.94
N ALA A 52 -20.94 -14.99 2.33
CA ALA A 52 -21.59 -16.07 3.09
C ALA A 52 -21.92 -15.67 4.55
N ASN A 53 -21.32 -14.59 5.06
CA ASN A 53 -21.62 -14.00 6.36
C ASN A 53 -22.51 -12.73 6.23
N ASP A 54 -23.33 -12.66 5.18
CA ASP A 54 -24.34 -11.63 4.94
C ASP A 54 -23.78 -10.19 4.78
N LEU A 55 -22.47 -10.04 4.47
CA LEU A 55 -21.94 -8.74 4.12
C LEU A 55 -22.36 -8.37 2.69
N VAL A 56 -22.68 -7.11 2.49
CA VAL A 56 -23.17 -6.57 1.22
C VAL A 56 -22.26 -5.43 0.71
N PRO A 57 -22.35 -5.05 -0.58
CA PRO A 57 -21.62 -3.91 -1.11
C PRO A 57 -21.83 -2.65 -0.27
N GLY A 58 -20.75 -1.96 0.07
CA GLY A 58 -20.75 -0.79 0.97
C GLY A 58 -20.42 -1.10 2.42
N ASP A 59 -20.53 -2.35 2.86
CA ASP A 59 -20.04 -2.78 4.18
C ASP A 59 -18.53 -2.61 4.32
N SER A 60 -18.04 -2.55 5.55
CA SER A 60 -16.65 -2.23 5.84
C SER A 60 -15.92 -3.41 6.48
N VAL A 61 -14.65 -3.54 6.08
CA VAL A 61 -13.68 -4.47 6.67
C VAL A 61 -12.45 -3.67 7.12
N ALA A 62 -11.93 -3.94 8.31
CA ALA A 62 -10.69 -3.33 8.80
C ALA A 62 -9.54 -4.35 8.78
N ILE A 63 -8.31 -3.83 8.56
CA ILE A 63 -7.08 -4.62 8.51
C ILE A 63 -6.06 -4.03 9.49
N ILE A 64 -5.62 -4.81 10.47
CA ILE A 64 -4.63 -4.44 11.49
C ILE A 64 -3.46 -5.42 11.40
N CYS A 65 -2.78 -5.44 10.29
CA CYS A 65 -1.72 -6.39 10.02
C CYS A 65 -0.40 -5.68 9.72
N LYS A 66 0.68 -6.37 10.01
CA LYS A 66 2.01 -6.05 9.52
C LYS A 66 2.09 -6.25 8.00
N ASN A 67 3.25 -5.97 7.43
CA ASN A 67 3.51 -6.14 6.00
C ASN A 67 3.67 -7.63 5.64
N ARG A 68 2.56 -8.29 5.36
CA ARG A 68 2.48 -9.74 5.13
C ARG A 68 1.49 -10.09 3.99
N PRO A 69 1.55 -11.30 3.42
CA PRO A 69 0.64 -11.70 2.34
C PRO A 69 -0.83 -11.61 2.72
N GLU A 70 -1.20 -11.99 3.94
CA GLU A 70 -2.58 -11.96 4.44
C GLU A 70 -3.18 -10.55 4.48
N PHE A 71 -2.33 -9.51 4.63
CA PHE A 71 -2.77 -8.12 4.46
C PHE A 71 -3.32 -7.87 3.05
N LEU A 72 -2.65 -8.39 2.01
CA LEU A 72 -3.08 -8.23 0.62
C LEU A 72 -4.31 -9.09 0.30
N GLU A 73 -4.40 -10.28 0.84
CA GLU A 73 -5.58 -11.15 0.72
C GLU A 73 -6.81 -10.48 1.36
N ALA A 74 -6.63 -9.93 2.57
CA ALA A 74 -7.65 -9.17 3.27
C ALA A 74 -8.00 -7.84 2.58
N LEU A 75 -7.08 -7.26 1.82
CA LEU A 75 -7.30 -6.05 1.01
C LEU A 75 -8.10 -6.37 -0.25
N PHE A 76 -7.63 -7.34 -1.06
CA PHE A 76 -8.19 -7.57 -2.39
C PHE A 76 -9.50 -8.38 -2.39
N GLY A 77 -9.73 -9.22 -1.39
CA GLY A 77 -10.99 -9.96 -1.27
C GLY A 77 -12.21 -9.05 -1.25
N PRO A 78 -12.36 -8.18 -0.25
CA PRO A 78 -13.50 -7.25 -0.15
C PRO A 78 -13.59 -6.26 -1.32
N LEU A 79 -12.44 -5.84 -1.89
CA LEU A 79 -12.42 -4.89 -3.01
C LEU A 79 -13.07 -5.42 -4.29
N ARG A 80 -13.23 -6.74 -4.45
CA ARG A 80 -13.89 -7.33 -5.63
C ARG A 80 -15.40 -7.59 -5.45
N VAL A 81 -15.91 -7.32 -4.25
CA VAL A 81 -17.34 -7.47 -3.89
C VAL A 81 -17.95 -6.18 -3.34
N GLY A 82 -17.40 -5.03 -3.74
CA GLY A 82 -17.98 -3.72 -3.49
C GLY A 82 -17.83 -3.20 -2.07
N MET A 83 -16.99 -3.79 -1.23
CA MET A 83 -16.86 -3.41 0.16
C MET A 83 -15.83 -2.29 0.37
N ARG A 84 -15.90 -1.69 1.53
CA ARG A 84 -15.01 -0.63 2.02
C ARG A 84 -13.89 -1.27 2.84
N ILE A 85 -12.62 -0.89 2.56
CA ILE A 85 -11.45 -1.41 3.27
C ILE A 85 -10.79 -0.29 4.05
N THR A 86 -10.51 -0.56 5.33
CA THR A 86 -9.82 0.36 6.22
C THR A 86 -8.55 -0.29 6.78
N PRO A 87 -7.39 -0.12 6.14
CA PRO A 87 -6.11 -0.44 6.75
C PRO A 87 -5.84 0.49 7.94
N ILE A 88 -5.46 -0.08 9.09
CA ILE A 88 -5.28 0.65 10.34
C ILE A 88 -3.81 0.55 10.79
N ASN A 89 -3.27 1.67 11.25
CA ASN A 89 -1.95 1.73 11.86
C ASN A 89 -1.93 0.95 13.18
N TRP A 90 -1.24 -0.16 13.22
CA TRP A 90 -1.12 -1.03 14.40
C TRP A 90 -0.19 -0.49 15.50
N HIS A 91 0.39 0.69 15.32
CA HIS A 91 1.13 1.40 16.38
C HIS A 91 0.23 2.29 17.27
N LEU A 92 -1.06 2.35 16.97
CA LEU A 92 -2.04 3.08 17.79
C LEU A 92 -2.37 2.31 19.08
N THR A 93 -2.97 3.00 20.04
CA THR A 93 -3.45 2.34 21.26
C THR A 93 -4.69 1.48 20.99
N PRO A 94 -5.02 0.49 21.84
CA PRO A 94 -6.24 -0.30 21.68
C PRO A 94 -7.51 0.54 21.57
N GLU A 95 -7.63 1.61 22.35
CA GLU A 95 -8.79 2.52 22.32
C GLU A 95 -8.86 3.30 21.01
N GLU A 96 -7.73 3.73 20.44
CA GLU A 96 -7.68 4.39 19.14
C GLU A 96 -8.04 3.43 18.01
N ILE A 97 -7.58 2.18 18.09
CA ILE A 97 -7.94 1.10 17.16
C ILE A 97 -9.45 0.85 17.22
N CYS A 98 -10.00 0.65 18.40
CA CYS A 98 -11.44 0.40 18.61
C CYS A 98 -12.28 1.57 18.06
N TYR A 99 -11.86 2.81 18.34
CA TYR A 99 -12.50 4.01 17.78
C TYR A 99 -12.52 3.98 16.23
N ILE A 100 -11.41 3.60 15.58
CA ILE A 100 -11.37 3.55 14.10
C ILE A 100 -12.27 2.44 13.57
N VAL A 101 -12.26 1.26 14.20
CA VAL A 101 -13.12 0.12 13.84
C VAL A 101 -14.59 0.50 13.92
N GLU A 102 -15.00 1.17 15.00
CA GLU A 102 -16.35 1.69 15.17
C GLU A 102 -16.68 2.76 14.12
N ASN A 103 -15.79 3.77 13.95
CA ASN A 103 -16.03 4.92 13.07
C ASN A 103 -16.07 4.54 11.59
N CYS A 104 -15.31 3.52 11.16
CA CYS A 104 -15.40 2.98 9.80
C CYS A 104 -16.51 1.95 9.65
N GLU A 105 -17.26 1.66 10.71
CA GLU A 105 -18.38 0.69 10.73
C GLU A 105 -17.93 -0.71 10.27
N ALA A 106 -16.74 -1.13 10.68
CA ALA A 106 -16.20 -2.42 10.25
C ALA A 106 -17.02 -3.57 10.83
N LYS A 107 -17.48 -4.49 9.97
CA LYS A 107 -18.16 -5.73 10.35
C LYS A 107 -17.19 -6.90 10.56
N VAL A 108 -16.04 -6.83 9.90
CA VAL A 108 -14.97 -7.82 10.03
C VAL A 108 -13.65 -7.10 10.27
N VAL A 109 -12.83 -7.63 11.17
CA VAL A 109 -11.45 -7.17 11.42
C VAL A 109 -10.50 -8.33 11.21
N VAL A 110 -9.52 -8.16 10.33
CA VAL A 110 -8.38 -9.08 10.18
C VAL A 110 -7.19 -8.46 10.90
N CYS A 111 -6.65 -9.16 11.89
CA CYS A 111 -5.60 -8.63 12.76
C CYS A 111 -4.52 -9.68 13.01
N ASP A 112 -3.24 -9.28 13.10
CA ASP A 112 -2.18 -10.19 13.51
C ASP A 112 -2.40 -10.68 14.95
N ALA A 113 -2.27 -12.00 15.19
CA ALA A 113 -2.54 -12.62 16.49
C ALA A 113 -1.67 -12.07 17.64
N ILE A 114 -0.50 -11.50 17.31
CA ILE A 114 0.40 -10.87 18.30
C ILE A 114 -0.23 -9.66 19.00
N PHE A 115 -1.25 -9.04 18.42
CA PHE A 115 -1.93 -7.87 18.97
C PHE A 115 -3.14 -8.28 19.82
N SER A 116 -2.94 -9.14 20.83
CA SER A 116 -4.00 -9.66 21.70
C SER A 116 -4.89 -8.58 22.31
N ASP A 117 -4.30 -7.48 22.75
CA ASP A 117 -5.01 -6.37 23.40
C ASP A 117 -6.04 -5.71 22.45
N PHE A 118 -5.78 -5.72 21.13
CA PHE A 118 -6.74 -5.21 20.15
C PHE A 118 -7.98 -6.12 20.02
N PHE A 119 -7.76 -7.44 20.07
CA PHE A 119 -8.88 -8.39 20.04
C PHE A 119 -9.77 -8.24 21.28
N GLU A 120 -9.15 -8.08 22.47
CA GLU A 120 -9.87 -7.91 23.74
C GLU A 120 -10.68 -6.60 23.70
N GLU A 121 -10.04 -5.48 23.38
CA GLU A 121 -10.69 -4.15 23.33
C GLU A 121 -11.85 -4.11 22.32
N ILE A 122 -11.64 -4.65 21.10
CA ILE A 122 -12.70 -4.67 20.07
C ILE A 122 -13.83 -5.60 20.52
N LYS A 123 -13.52 -6.79 21.06
CA LYS A 123 -14.57 -7.75 21.46
C LYS A 123 -15.42 -7.25 22.61
N GLU A 124 -14.83 -6.52 23.55
CA GLU A 124 -15.55 -5.93 24.67
C GLU A 124 -16.50 -4.81 24.22
N ASN A 125 -16.05 -3.91 23.33
CA ASN A 125 -16.80 -2.71 22.95
C ASN A 125 -17.69 -2.92 21.72
N LEU A 126 -17.31 -3.83 20.80
CA LEU A 126 -17.98 -4.09 19.52
C LEU A 126 -18.20 -5.61 19.34
N PRO A 127 -19.04 -6.25 20.18
CA PRO A 127 -19.17 -7.71 20.24
C PRO A 127 -19.68 -8.37 18.95
N GLU A 128 -20.37 -7.61 18.09
CA GLU A 128 -20.91 -8.07 16.80
C GLU A 128 -19.84 -8.15 15.69
N VAL A 129 -18.67 -7.54 15.89
CA VAL A 129 -17.59 -7.57 14.90
C VAL A 129 -17.00 -8.97 14.82
N ILE A 130 -16.89 -9.50 13.62
CA ILE A 130 -16.21 -10.77 13.35
C ILE A 130 -14.70 -10.50 13.39
N LEU A 131 -14.00 -11.17 14.31
CA LEU A 131 -12.56 -11.07 14.46
C LEU A 131 -11.88 -12.25 13.78
N MET A 132 -10.83 -11.97 13.00
CA MET A 132 -10.02 -12.98 12.32
C MET A 132 -8.53 -12.75 12.63
N ALA A 133 -7.84 -13.80 13.06
CA ALA A 133 -6.40 -13.79 13.31
C ALA A 133 -5.66 -14.08 11.98
N ALA A 134 -4.88 -13.13 11.49
CA ALA A 134 -4.13 -13.28 10.23
C ALA A 134 -3.08 -14.40 10.30
N ASP A 135 -2.53 -14.63 11.50
CA ASP A 135 -1.59 -15.71 11.82
C ASP A 135 -1.84 -16.24 13.23
N GLY A 136 -1.25 -17.38 13.52
CA GLY A 136 -1.30 -17.96 14.86
C GLY A 136 -2.73 -18.25 15.35
N GLU A 137 -2.85 -18.44 16.67
CA GLU A 137 -4.11 -18.71 17.33
C GLU A 137 -4.49 -17.55 18.26
N ASN A 138 -5.77 -17.18 18.26
CA ASN A 138 -6.36 -16.26 19.22
C ASN A 138 -7.75 -16.78 19.60
N SER A 139 -8.03 -16.93 20.90
CA SER A 139 -9.28 -17.50 21.40
C SER A 139 -10.54 -16.67 21.09
N LEU A 140 -10.37 -15.40 20.74
CA LEU A 140 -11.44 -14.45 20.42
C LEU A 140 -11.69 -14.32 18.90
N ALA A 141 -10.85 -14.96 18.07
CA ALA A 141 -10.84 -14.77 16.62
C ALA A 141 -10.85 -16.09 15.85
N LEU A 142 -11.40 -16.06 14.65
CA LEU A 142 -11.29 -17.15 13.68
C LEU A 142 -9.89 -17.15 13.05
N PRO A 143 -9.24 -18.30 12.85
CA PRO A 143 -7.99 -18.36 12.11
C PRO A 143 -8.25 -18.01 10.64
N PHE A 144 -7.62 -16.93 10.12
CA PHE A 144 -7.93 -16.35 8.82
C PHE A 144 -7.81 -17.37 7.70
N MET A 145 -6.61 -17.92 7.47
CA MET A 145 -6.36 -18.82 6.34
C MET A 145 -7.20 -20.10 6.41
N GLU A 146 -7.26 -20.75 7.58
CA GLU A 146 -8.05 -21.99 7.74
C GLU A 146 -9.55 -21.75 7.54
N THR A 147 -10.01 -20.55 7.83
CA THR A 147 -11.44 -20.20 7.68
C THR A 147 -11.75 -19.91 6.22
N ILE A 148 -10.97 -19.07 5.54
CA ILE A 148 -11.28 -18.69 4.15
C ILE A 148 -11.11 -19.85 3.18
N GLN A 149 -10.14 -20.74 3.38
CA GLN A 149 -9.89 -21.90 2.52
C GLN A 149 -11.06 -22.93 2.46
N LYS A 150 -12.10 -22.74 3.25
CA LYS A 150 -13.34 -23.55 3.17
C LYS A 150 -14.31 -23.02 2.11
N TYR A 151 -14.03 -21.88 1.51
CA TYR A 151 -14.88 -21.22 0.53
C TYR A 151 -14.31 -21.36 -0.88
N ASP A 152 -15.16 -21.10 -1.88
CA ASP A 152 -14.80 -21.20 -3.30
C ASP A 152 -13.69 -20.21 -3.66
N ASP A 153 -12.68 -20.67 -4.37
CA ASP A 153 -11.52 -19.91 -4.84
C ASP A 153 -11.67 -19.42 -6.29
N SER A 154 -12.76 -19.76 -6.98
CA SER A 154 -13.03 -19.30 -8.33
C SER A 154 -13.31 -17.81 -8.40
N ASP A 155 -13.04 -17.20 -9.55
CA ASP A 155 -13.25 -15.76 -9.76
C ASP A 155 -14.72 -15.37 -9.53
N ILE A 156 -14.91 -14.22 -8.88
CA ILE A 156 -16.23 -13.67 -8.60
C ILE A 156 -16.97 -13.40 -9.92
N SER A 157 -18.17 -13.95 -10.08
CA SER A 157 -18.94 -13.88 -11.32
C SER A 157 -19.43 -12.47 -11.65
N ASP A 158 -19.88 -11.72 -10.63
CA ASP A 158 -20.43 -10.36 -10.76
C ASP A 158 -19.62 -9.40 -9.85
N PRO A 159 -18.36 -9.08 -10.21
CA PRO A 159 -17.51 -8.27 -9.36
C PRO A 159 -17.97 -6.82 -9.31
N ILE A 160 -17.93 -6.25 -8.12
CA ILE A 160 -18.23 -4.84 -7.86
C ILE A 160 -16.99 -4.22 -7.22
N ALA A 161 -16.46 -3.15 -7.81
CA ALA A 161 -15.29 -2.47 -7.28
C ALA A 161 -15.58 -1.86 -5.89
N GLY A 162 -14.86 -2.33 -4.89
CA GLY A 162 -14.82 -1.75 -3.55
C GLY A 162 -13.89 -0.54 -3.46
N ARG A 163 -13.69 -0.02 -2.25
CA ARG A 163 -12.92 1.23 -2.02
C ARG A 163 -12.17 1.21 -0.72
N SER A 164 -11.06 1.93 -0.69
CA SER A 164 -10.32 2.16 0.54
C SER A 164 -10.81 3.40 1.27
N MET A 165 -10.89 3.31 2.59
CA MET A 165 -11.04 4.42 3.51
C MET A 165 -9.80 4.48 4.38
N LEU A 166 -9.00 5.53 4.21
CA LEU A 166 -7.72 5.66 4.91
C LEU A 166 -7.83 6.66 6.05
N TYR A 167 -7.15 6.40 7.16
CA TYR A 167 -7.15 7.31 8.30
C TYR A 167 -5.86 8.12 8.34
N THR A 168 -6.02 9.43 8.61
CA THR A 168 -4.92 10.36 8.87
C THR A 168 -4.89 10.70 10.37
N SER A 169 -3.72 11.10 10.87
CA SER A 169 -3.53 11.43 12.31
C SER A 169 -4.38 12.60 12.83
N GLY A 170 -5.06 13.33 11.93
CA GLY A 170 -5.92 14.44 12.27
C GLY A 170 -5.21 15.56 13.07
N THR A 171 -5.42 16.82 12.70
CA THR A 171 -4.88 17.97 13.43
C THR A 171 -5.56 18.23 14.77
N THR A 172 -6.66 17.54 15.08
CA THR A 172 -7.54 17.74 16.25
C THR A 172 -7.46 16.63 17.29
N GLY A 173 -6.45 15.73 17.20
CA GLY A 173 -6.18 14.69 18.20
C GLY A 173 -6.90 13.34 17.98
N ARG A 174 -7.93 13.24 17.14
CA ARG A 174 -8.54 11.95 16.74
C ARG A 174 -8.29 11.67 15.27
N PRO A 175 -8.00 10.41 14.89
CA PRO A 175 -7.87 10.01 13.50
C PRO A 175 -9.11 10.36 12.68
N LYS A 176 -8.90 10.84 11.45
CA LYS A 176 -9.98 11.19 10.52
C LYS A 176 -9.94 10.28 9.30
N GLY A 177 -11.10 9.69 8.97
CA GLY A 177 -11.26 8.84 7.80
C GLY A 177 -11.40 9.66 6.52
N VAL A 178 -10.56 9.38 5.54
CA VAL A 178 -10.65 9.94 4.19
C VAL A 178 -11.34 8.91 3.30
N PHE A 179 -12.58 9.19 2.94
CA PHE A 179 -13.39 8.31 2.11
C PHE A 179 -14.00 9.08 0.92
N ARG A 180 -13.85 8.52 -0.28
CA ARG A 180 -14.43 9.06 -1.50
C ARG A 180 -15.60 8.17 -1.95
N LYS A 181 -16.79 8.75 -2.08
CA LYS A 181 -18.02 8.03 -2.47
C LYS A 181 -18.02 7.57 -3.92
N GLU A 182 -17.26 8.23 -4.78
CA GLU A 182 -17.15 7.90 -6.20
C GLU A 182 -15.76 7.33 -6.48
N ASN A 183 -15.62 6.48 -7.50
CA ASN A 183 -14.31 6.09 -8.02
C ASN A 183 -13.82 7.22 -8.94
N PRO A 184 -13.05 8.19 -8.45
CA PRO A 184 -12.43 9.13 -9.36
C PRO A 184 -11.47 8.35 -10.27
N PRO A 185 -11.23 8.82 -11.49
CA PRO A 185 -10.09 8.32 -12.27
C PRO A 185 -8.83 8.45 -11.42
N PRO A 186 -7.78 7.67 -11.71
CA PRO A 186 -6.50 7.79 -11.01
C PRO A 186 -6.09 9.26 -10.91
N SER A 187 -5.65 9.69 -9.74
CA SER A 187 -5.13 11.03 -9.57
C SER A 187 -3.98 11.25 -10.56
N LYS A 188 -3.73 12.50 -10.94
CA LYS A 188 -2.60 12.78 -11.85
C LYS A 188 -1.25 12.33 -11.25
N THR A 189 -1.11 12.32 -9.92
CA THR A 189 0.08 11.75 -9.26
C THR A 189 0.16 10.23 -9.48
N GLU A 190 -0.95 9.52 -9.33
CA GLU A 190 -1.00 8.08 -9.63
C GLU A 190 -0.73 7.80 -11.10
N GLN A 191 -1.29 8.60 -12.02
CA GLN A 191 -1.03 8.44 -13.45
C GLN A 191 0.43 8.71 -13.78
N LEU A 192 1.02 9.81 -13.27
CA LEU A 192 2.45 10.12 -13.46
C LEU A 192 3.36 9.06 -12.83
N THR A 193 2.95 8.47 -11.70
CA THR A 193 3.65 7.34 -11.10
C THR A 193 3.68 6.17 -12.06
N LEU A 194 2.55 5.78 -12.64
CA LEU A 194 2.46 4.70 -13.61
C LEU A 194 3.28 4.99 -14.87
N ASP A 195 3.14 6.20 -15.43
CA ASP A 195 3.81 6.61 -16.67
C ASP A 195 5.34 6.64 -16.51
N THR A 196 5.85 7.15 -15.38
CA THR A 196 7.29 7.26 -15.13
C THR A 196 7.92 5.99 -14.59
N ALA A 197 7.18 5.18 -13.84
CA ALA A 197 7.63 3.88 -13.39
C ALA A 197 7.87 2.93 -14.58
N ALA A 198 7.07 3.06 -15.64
CA ALA A 198 7.20 2.29 -16.88
C ALA A 198 7.38 0.78 -16.61
N PHE A 199 6.52 0.23 -15.75
CA PHE A 199 6.61 -1.16 -15.30
C PHE A 199 6.67 -2.17 -16.45
N ASN A 200 7.64 -3.08 -16.36
CA ASN A 200 7.76 -4.25 -17.22
C ASN A 200 7.52 -5.54 -16.40
N PRO A 201 6.36 -6.21 -16.54
CA PRO A 201 6.05 -7.40 -15.74
C PRO A 201 7.01 -8.58 -15.98
N GLU A 202 7.79 -8.61 -17.05
CA GLU A 202 8.74 -9.69 -17.32
C GLU A 202 10.06 -9.52 -16.55
N GLU A 203 10.48 -8.28 -16.28
CA GLU A 203 11.81 -7.96 -15.73
C GLU A 203 11.75 -7.33 -14.34
N ASP A 204 10.61 -6.73 -13.96
CA ASP A 204 10.55 -5.91 -12.77
C ASP A 204 10.14 -6.68 -11.52
N PHE A 205 10.72 -6.21 -10.41
CA PHE A 205 10.32 -6.56 -9.07
C PHE A 205 10.42 -5.31 -8.16
N SER A 206 9.39 -5.06 -7.38
CA SER A 206 9.30 -3.89 -6.51
C SER A 206 9.68 -4.24 -5.07
N ILE A 207 10.14 -3.24 -4.30
CA ILE A 207 10.31 -3.37 -2.85
C ILE A 207 9.54 -2.26 -2.14
N CYS A 208 8.74 -2.63 -1.14
CA CYS A 208 7.99 -1.71 -0.29
C CYS A 208 8.59 -1.69 1.12
N PRO A 209 9.39 -0.66 1.46
CA PRO A 209 9.99 -0.51 2.79
C PRO A 209 9.05 0.17 3.81
N GLY A 210 7.97 0.75 3.33
CA GLY A 210 6.98 1.46 4.16
C GLY A 210 5.83 0.57 4.60
N PRO A 211 5.06 0.99 5.63
CA PRO A 211 3.94 0.21 6.12
C PRO A 211 2.76 0.24 5.14
N ALA A 212 2.23 -0.94 4.81
CA ALA A 212 1.16 -1.13 3.83
C ALA A 212 -0.17 -0.44 4.23
N TYR A 213 -0.37 -0.12 5.50
CA TYR A 213 -1.55 0.61 5.97
C TYR A 213 -1.54 2.11 5.64
N HIS A 214 -0.41 2.69 5.20
CA HIS A 214 -0.34 4.09 4.78
C HIS A 214 -0.67 4.27 3.30
N ALA A 215 -1.29 5.43 2.99
CA ALA A 215 -1.72 5.79 1.65
C ALA A 215 -0.61 5.71 0.61
N ALA A 216 0.60 6.23 0.91
CA ALA A 216 1.68 6.31 -0.07
C ALA A 216 2.32 4.93 -0.37
N PRO A 217 2.77 4.11 0.60
CA PRO A 217 3.23 2.77 0.31
C PRO A 217 2.18 1.90 -0.39
N LEU A 218 0.92 1.97 0.04
CA LEU A 218 -0.16 1.20 -0.57
C LEU A 218 -0.50 1.70 -1.98
N GLY A 219 -0.74 2.99 -2.14
CA GLY A 219 -1.27 3.59 -3.38
C GLY A 219 -0.21 3.92 -4.43
N LEU A 220 1.06 4.14 -4.04
CA LEU A 220 2.12 4.57 -4.94
C LEU A 220 3.24 3.52 -5.12
N ASN A 221 3.19 2.40 -4.40
CA ASN A 221 4.14 1.31 -4.57
C ASN A 221 3.45 -0.04 -4.73
N ILE A 222 2.73 -0.55 -3.71
CA ILE A 222 2.15 -1.90 -3.71
C ILE A 222 1.12 -2.05 -4.83
N ASN A 223 0.07 -1.24 -4.82
CA ASN A 223 -1.02 -1.36 -5.80
C ASN A 223 -0.55 -1.16 -7.25
N PRO A 224 0.22 -0.10 -7.60
CA PRO A 224 0.69 0.07 -8.97
C PRO A 224 1.53 -1.10 -9.47
N SER A 225 2.44 -1.63 -8.63
CA SER A 225 3.27 -2.78 -8.98
C SER A 225 2.40 -4.01 -9.27
N LEU A 226 1.52 -4.37 -8.35
CA LEU A 226 0.67 -5.55 -8.49
C LEU A 226 -0.32 -5.42 -9.67
N MET A 227 -0.90 -4.24 -9.88
CA MET A 227 -1.79 -3.98 -11.02
C MET A 227 -1.05 -4.02 -12.36
N ALA A 228 0.25 -3.75 -12.38
CA ALA A 228 1.11 -3.91 -13.56
C ALA A 228 1.64 -5.35 -13.75
N GLY A 229 1.32 -6.31 -12.87
CA GLY A 229 1.88 -7.67 -12.90
C GLY A 229 3.31 -7.78 -12.38
N VAL A 230 3.76 -6.76 -11.65
CA VAL A 230 5.07 -6.70 -11.00
C VAL A 230 4.93 -7.15 -9.55
N GLY A 231 5.72 -8.15 -9.15
CA GLY A 231 5.75 -8.62 -7.77
C GLY A 231 6.37 -7.59 -6.82
N VAL A 232 6.07 -7.72 -5.52
CA VAL A 232 6.56 -6.79 -4.50
C VAL A 232 7.12 -7.53 -3.28
N TYR A 233 8.29 -7.12 -2.82
CA TYR A 233 8.79 -7.49 -1.50
C TYR A 233 8.23 -6.52 -0.45
N LEU A 234 7.55 -7.03 0.56
CA LEU A 234 7.05 -6.26 1.69
C LEU A 234 8.01 -6.40 2.87
N MET A 235 8.71 -5.33 3.22
CA MET A 235 9.55 -5.31 4.44
C MET A 235 8.65 -5.16 5.67
N ASP A 236 8.80 -6.04 6.68
CA ASP A 236 8.07 -5.90 7.95
C ASP A 236 8.58 -4.68 8.74
N LYS A 237 9.87 -4.67 8.97
CA LYS A 237 10.56 -3.58 9.65
C LYS A 237 11.65 -3.01 8.75
N TRP A 238 11.59 -1.70 8.53
CA TRP A 238 12.60 -1.05 7.72
C TRP A 238 13.96 -0.99 8.44
N ASP A 239 14.97 -1.42 7.75
CA ASP A 239 16.40 -1.31 8.12
C ASP A 239 17.21 -0.92 6.89
N ALA A 240 18.18 -0.02 7.05
CA ALA A 240 18.91 0.56 5.93
C ALA A 240 19.79 -0.47 5.20
N GLU A 241 20.55 -1.29 5.93
CA GLU A 241 21.41 -2.32 5.31
C GLU A 241 20.59 -3.47 4.76
N LYS A 242 19.56 -3.93 5.48
CA LYS A 242 18.64 -4.97 5.02
C LYS A 242 17.96 -4.58 3.70
N MET A 243 17.58 -3.31 3.53
CA MET A 243 17.00 -2.84 2.28
C MET A 243 17.97 -2.97 1.10
N LEU A 244 19.24 -2.57 1.28
CA LEU A 244 20.28 -2.73 0.23
C LEU A 244 20.50 -4.20 -0.11
N SER A 245 20.55 -5.07 0.92
CA SER A 245 20.66 -6.53 0.75
C SER A 245 19.49 -7.09 -0.07
N LEU A 246 18.25 -6.71 0.25
CA LEU A 246 17.07 -7.18 -0.46
C LEU A 246 17.00 -6.67 -1.91
N ILE A 247 17.40 -5.42 -2.15
CA ILE A 247 17.49 -4.89 -3.52
C ILE A 247 18.47 -5.73 -4.34
N SER A 248 19.64 -6.03 -3.79
CA SER A 248 20.66 -6.85 -4.45
C SER A 248 20.22 -8.31 -4.64
N GLU A 249 19.55 -8.89 -3.63
CA GLU A 249 19.11 -10.30 -3.65
C GLU A 249 17.98 -10.56 -4.65
N TYR A 250 17.00 -9.65 -4.70
CA TYR A 250 15.80 -9.80 -5.54
C TYR A 250 15.85 -8.95 -6.81
N GLU A 251 17.01 -8.31 -7.09
CA GLU A 251 17.17 -7.41 -8.25
C GLU A 251 16.02 -6.39 -8.36
N CYS A 252 15.66 -5.78 -7.22
CA CYS A 252 14.53 -4.86 -7.17
C CYS A 252 14.77 -3.64 -8.06
N THR A 253 13.74 -3.26 -8.80
CA THR A 253 13.79 -2.18 -9.81
C THR A 253 13.05 -0.91 -9.37
N HIS A 254 12.05 -1.03 -8.49
CA HIS A 254 11.15 0.03 -8.09
C HIS A 254 10.96 0.09 -6.58
N THR A 255 10.83 1.31 -6.05
CA THR A 255 10.51 1.51 -4.64
C THR A 255 9.86 2.86 -4.37
N HIS A 256 9.10 2.95 -3.27
CA HIS A 256 8.67 4.21 -2.66
C HIS A 256 9.38 4.39 -1.31
N MET A 257 10.00 5.55 -1.12
CA MET A 257 10.76 5.87 0.10
C MET A 257 10.37 7.23 0.67
N VAL A 258 10.86 7.53 1.87
CA VAL A 258 10.76 8.85 2.49
C VAL A 258 12.14 9.41 2.80
N ALA A 259 12.26 10.74 2.96
CA ALA A 259 13.53 11.44 3.16
C ALA A 259 14.37 10.88 4.32
N THR A 260 13.74 10.42 5.41
CA THR A 260 14.45 9.81 6.55
C THR A 260 15.13 8.48 6.19
N MET A 261 14.56 7.71 5.26
CA MET A 261 15.18 6.50 4.74
C MET A 261 16.43 6.83 3.93
N PHE A 262 16.37 7.82 3.04
CA PHE A 262 17.55 8.32 2.31
C PHE A 262 18.67 8.70 3.25
N HIS A 263 18.35 9.53 4.26
CA HIS A 263 19.33 9.98 5.23
C HIS A 263 19.99 8.83 5.98
N ARG A 264 19.25 7.81 6.37
CA ARG A 264 19.80 6.65 7.09
C ARG A 264 20.65 5.76 6.18
N ILE A 265 20.26 5.53 4.93
CA ILE A 265 21.05 4.78 3.95
C ILE A 265 22.37 5.49 3.65
N LEU A 266 22.33 6.81 3.42
CA LEU A 266 23.54 7.59 3.16
C LEU A 266 24.51 7.63 4.35
N ARG A 267 24.03 7.42 5.58
CA ARG A 267 24.87 7.32 6.80
C ARG A 267 25.54 5.95 6.98
N LEU A 268 25.14 4.94 6.25
CA LEU A 268 25.87 3.68 6.25
C LEU A 268 27.32 3.91 5.77
N PRO A 269 28.31 3.22 6.38
CA PRO A 269 29.68 3.24 5.86
C PRO A 269 29.73 2.93 4.38
N GLU A 270 30.62 3.59 3.65
CA GLU A 270 30.81 3.34 2.21
C GLU A 270 31.13 1.88 1.92
N GLU A 271 31.95 1.25 2.78
CA GLU A 271 32.25 -0.18 2.73
C GLU A 271 30.97 -1.03 2.81
N THR A 272 29.98 -0.65 3.61
CA THR A 272 28.71 -1.35 3.71
C THR A 272 27.85 -1.14 2.46
N ARG A 273 27.76 0.11 1.98
CA ARG A 273 26.97 0.43 0.79
C ARG A 273 27.48 -0.22 -0.48
N SER A 274 28.80 -0.37 -0.59
CA SER A 274 29.46 -0.98 -1.77
C SER A 274 29.41 -2.50 -1.80
N LYS A 275 28.92 -3.17 -0.75
CA LYS A 275 28.75 -4.64 -0.73
C LYS A 275 27.62 -5.13 -1.64
N TYR A 276 26.65 -4.28 -1.91
CA TYR A 276 25.39 -4.65 -2.55
C TYR A 276 25.32 -4.09 -3.97
N ASP A 277 24.92 -4.93 -4.91
CA ASP A 277 24.64 -4.49 -6.28
C ASP A 277 23.24 -3.86 -6.34
N LEU A 278 23.19 -2.58 -6.67
CA LEU A 278 21.96 -1.81 -6.78
C LEU A 278 21.67 -1.40 -8.22
N SER A 279 22.39 -1.96 -9.19
CA SER A 279 22.31 -1.59 -10.62
C SER A 279 20.95 -1.91 -11.25
N SER A 280 20.17 -2.80 -10.61
CA SER A 280 18.79 -3.10 -11.02
C SER A 280 17.83 -1.94 -10.78
N MET A 281 18.11 -1.07 -9.79
CA MET A 281 17.21 0.05 -9.43
C MET A 281 17.12 1.07 -10.57
N ARG A 282 15.91 1.38 -11.00
CA ARG A 282 15.65 2.35 -12.08
C ARG A 282 14.56 3.38 -11.76
N TRP A 283 13.86 3.21 -10.65
CA TRP A 283 12.83 4.15 -10.25
C TRP A 283 12.67 4.17 -8.72
N ILE A 284 12.86 5.34 -8.14
CA ILE A 284 12.68 5.62 -6.71
C ILE A 284 11.73 6.81 -6.59
N LEU A 285 10.52 6.59 -6.10
CA LEU A 285 9.60 7.67 -5.78
C LEU A 285 9.73 8.05 -4.30
N HIS A 286 9.82 9.34 -4.01
CA HIS A 286 9.76 9.80 -2.62
C HIS A 286 8.82 10.99 -2.43
N GLY A 287 8.37 11.17 -1.20
CA GLY A 287 7.48 12.26 -0.81
C GLY A 287 7.05 12.13 0.65
N ALA A 288 5.85 12.60 0.95
CA ALA A 288 5.23 12.59 2.28
C ALA A 288 5.92 13.45 3.36
N ALA A 289 7.17 13.88 3.13
CA ALA A 289 7.90 14.79 4.02
C ALA A 289 8.92 15.61 3.22
N PRO A 290 9.29 16.82 3.67
CA PRO A 290 10.36 17.60 3.06
C PRO A 290 11.67 16.81 3.00
N CYS A 291 12.34 16.84 1.84
CA CYS A 291 13.65 16.24 1.67
C CYS A 291 14.71 17.36 1.59
N PRO A 292 15.73 17.36 2.47
CA PRO A 292 16.83 18.30 2.35
C PRO A 292 17.54 18.18 1.00
N VAL A 293 17.89 19.31 0.40
CA VAL A 293 18.50 19.36 -0.96
C VAL A 293 19.76 18.50 -1.03
N GLU A 294 20.62 18.59 -0.03
CA GLU A 294 21.86 17.83 0.04
C GLU A 294 21.64 16.30 0.15
N VAL A 295 20.54 15.89 0.80
CA VAL A 295 20.19 14.47 0.93
C VAL A 295 19.73 13.90 -0.41
N LYS A 296 18.83 14.61 -1.08
CA LYS A 296 18.35 14.16 -2.40
C LYS A 296 19.46 14.23 -3.46
N GLN A 297 20.29 15.28 -3.43
CA GLN A 297 21.45 15.38 -4.33
C GLN A 297 22.39 14.19 -4.13
N ALA A 298 22.73 13.84 -2.89
CA ALA A 298 23.60 12.71 -2.59
C ALA A 298 22.99 11.36 -3.05
N MET A 299 21.67 11.19 -2.99
CA MET A 299 21.00 10.01 -3.54
C MET A 299 21.11 9.97 -5.06
N ILE A 300 20.92 11.09 -5.74
CA ILE A 300 21.05 11.19 -7.20
C ILE A 300 22.51 10.96 -7.64
N ASP A 301 23.47 11.51 -6.92
CA ASP A 301 24.91 11.33 -7.20
C ASP A 301 25.33 9.86 -7.06
N TRP A 302 24.71 9.13 -6.15
CA TRP A 302 24.99 7.71 -5.91
C TRP A 302 24.22 6.77 -6.83
N MET A 303 22.89 6.98 -6.97
CA MET A 303 21.97 6.06 -7.67
C MET A 303 21.70 6.46 -9.11
N GLY A 304 22.13 7.65 -9.53
CA GLY A 304 21.75 8.22 -10.81
C GLY A 304 20.41 9.00 -10.78
N PRO A 305 20.00 9.56 -11.93
CA PRO A 305 18.79 10.39 -12.05
C PRO A 305 17.50 9.56 -12.09
N ILE A 306 17.28 8.72 -11.07
CA ILE A 306 16.13 7.85 -10.92
C ILE A 306 15.25 8.21 -9.72
N VAL A 307 15.53 9.35 -9.04
CA VAL A 307 14.88 9.77 -7.79
C VAL A 307 13.80 10.82 -8.08
N TYR A 308 12.57 10.34 -8.24
CA TYR A 308 11.36 11.13 -8.48
C TYR A 308 10.77 11.64 -7.18
N GLU A 309 10.08 12.80 -7.21
CA GLU A 309 9.46 13.37 -6.02
C GLU A 309 8.03 13.80 -6.28
N TYR A 310 7.17 13.60 -5.29
CA TYR A 310 5.81 14.13 -5.27
C TYR A 310 5.56 14.92 -3.98
N TYR A 311 4.65 15.90 -4.10
CA TYR A 311 4.05 16.60 -2.97
C TYR A 311 2.53 16.46 -3.08
N ALA A 312 1.90 15.78 -2.13
CA ALA A 312 0.45 15.51 -2.12
C ALA A 312 -0.06 15.27 -0.71
N ALA A 313 -1.38 15.25 -0.55
CA ALA A 313 -2.07 14.84 0.68
C ALA A 313 -2.88 13.56 0.44
N THR A 314 -3.31 12.90 1.51
CA THR A 314 -4.20 11.72 1.43
C THR A 314 -5.53 12.09 0.76
N GLU A 315 -5.98 13.33 0.95
CA GLU A 315 -7.20 13.88 0.34
C GLU A 315 -7.04 14.12 -1.17
N GLY A 316 -5.83 14.15 -1.70
CA GLY A 316 -5.52 14.33 -3.13
C GLY A 316 -4.75 15.61 -3.43
N GLY A 317 -4.76 15.97 -4.73
CA GLY A 317 -3.96 17.09 -5.23
C GLY A 317 -2.49 16.73 -5.37
N GLY A 318 -1.67 17.68 -5.76
CA GLY A 318 -0.25 17.52 -5.67
C GLY A 318 0.59 18.12 -6.79
N CYS A 319 1.89 18.02 -6.57
CA CYS A 319 2.93 18.32 -7.53
C CYS A 319 3.77 17.08 -7.76
N PHE A 320 4.44 17.05 -8.89
CA PHE A 320 5.37 15.99 -9.26
C PHE A 320 6.59 16.60 -9.95
N ILE A 321 7.78 16.04 -9.71
CA ILE A 321 9.01 16.45 -10.34
C ILE A 321 9.88 15.25 -10.71
N GLN A 322 10.37 15.27 -11.93
CA GLN A 322 11.34 14.30 -12.43
C GLN A 322 12.77 14.71 -12.04
N PRO A 323 13.70 13.74 -11.93
CA PRO A 323 15.07 14.03 -11.49
C PRO A 323 15.79 15.07 -12.35
N GLU A 324 15.61 15.06 -13.68
CA GLU A 324 16.25 16.01 -14.60
C GLU A 324 15.76 17.46 -14.41
N GLU A 325 14.49 17.61 -14.04
CA GLU A 325 13.92 18.93 -13.71
C GLU A 325 14.38 19.38 -12.33
N TRP A 326 14.43 18.47 -11.37
CA TRP A 326 14.91 18.75 -10.03
C TRP A 326 16.38 19.21 -10.02
N LEU A 327 17.25 18.57 -10.83
CA LEU A 327 18.66 18.96 -10.99
C LEU A 327 18.84 20.40 -11.53
N LYS A 328 17.87 20.90 -12.30
CA LYS A 328 17.86 22.31 -12.76
C LYS A 328 17.38 23.27 -11.68
N LYS A 329 16.58 22.81 -10.73
CA LYS A 329 16.01 23.62 -9.65
C LYS A 329 15.95 22.81 -8.34
N PRO A 330 17.10 22.57 -7.69
CA PRO A 330 17.15 21.82 -6.44
C PRO A 330 16.24 22.40 -5.35
N GLY A 331 15.55 21.53 -4.62
CA GLY A 331 14.58 21.91 -3.59
C GLY A 331 13.16 22.18 -4.09
N SER A 332 12.93 22.12 -5.41
CA SER A 332 11.57 22.20 -5.96
C SER A 332 10.83 20.87 -5.77
N VAL A 333 9.55 20.94 -5.44
CA VAL A 333 8.61 19.78 -5.46
C VAL A 333 7.86 19.66 -6.79
N GLY A 334 8.25 20.46 -7.79
CA GLY A 334 7.67 20.43 -9.13
C GLY A 334 6.56 21.44 -9.33
N LYS A 335 5.70 21.14 -10.29
CA LYS A 335 4.54 21.95 -10.66
C LYS A 335 3.26 21.22 -10.24
N ALA A 336 2.21 22.02 -10.03
CA ALA A 336 0.86 21.48 -9.83
C ALA A 336 0.49 20.53 -10.98
N ASN A 337 -0.02 19.35 -10.63
CA ASN A 337 -0.51 18.39 -11.60
C ASN A 337 -1.72 18.97 -12.36
N GLU A 338 -1.95 18.52 -13.57
CA GLU A 338 -3.11 18.95 -14.35
C GLU A 338 -4.42 18.70 -13.57
N GLY A 339 -5.29 19.71 -13.50
CA GLY A 339 -6.51 19.70 -12.70
C GLY A 339 -6.32 20.02 -11.22
N THR A 340 -5.09 20.36 -10.80
CA THR A 340 -4.76 20.83 -9.45
C THR A 340 -4.34 22.28 -9.50
N GLU A 341 -4.89 23.14 -8.63
CA GLU A 341 -4.46 24.49 -8.40
C GLU A 341 -3.69 24.58 -7.08
N VAL A 342 -2.45 25.07 -7.12
CA VAL A 342 -1.63 25.32 -5.93
C VAL A 342 -1.41 26.81 -5.80
N LYS A 343 -1.81 27.38 -4.66
CA LYS A 343 -1.62 28.79 -4.32
C LYS A 343 -0.73 28.93 -3.10
N ILE A 344 0.14 29.92 -3.14
CA ILE A 344 0.90 30.35 -1.98
C ILE A 344 0.16 31.53 -1.38
N LEU A 345 -0.18 31.42 -0.10
CA LEU A 345 -0.95 32.41 0.62
C LEU A 345 -0.12 33.00 1.76
N ASP A 346 -0.35 34.27 2.09
CA ASP A 346 0.16 34.90 3.31
C ASP A 346 -0.65 34.45 4.55
N GLU A 347 -0.32 35.00 5.71
CA GLU A 347 -0.99 34.71 6.97
C GLU A 347 -2.47 35.16 6.99
N ASP A 348 -2.86 36.11 6.11
CA ASP A 348 -4.24 36.59 5.92
C ASP A 348 -4.99 35.80 4.83
N PHE A 349 -4.44 34.69 4.33
CA PHE A 349 -4.99 33.85 3.24
C PHE A 349 -5.11 34.60 1.89
N LYS A 350 -4.27 35.63 1.64
CA LYS A 350 -4.19 36.31 0.35
C LYS A 350 -3.06 35.70 -0.48
N GLU A 351 -3.29 35.57 -1.78
CA GLU A 351 -2.30 35.06 -2.73
C GLU A 351 -1.09 36.02 -2.82
N VAL A 352 0.14 35.48 -2.73
CA VAL A 352 1.40 36.21 -2.72
C VAL A 352 2.07 36.18 -4.09
#